data_50e24c7e724a18c7bed63e79896ad790
#
_entry.id   50e24c7e724a18c7bed63e79896ad790
#
_cell.length_a   1.000
_cell.length_b   1.000
_cell.length_c   1.000
_cell.angle_alpha   90.00
_cell.angle_beta   90.00
_cell.angle_gamma   90.00
#
_symmetry.space_group_name_H-M   'P 1'
#
loop_
_entity.id
_entity.type
_entity.pdbx_description
1 polymer ?
#
loop_
_entity_poly.entity_id
_entity_poly.type
_entity_poly.pdbx_seq_one_letter_code
_entity_poly.pdbx_strand_id
1 'polypeptide(L)'
;MSNAGKLAENCIHCGLCTRKCDFLKKYKIDLQSFTEHPELAYHCFLCSDCSLVCPRKIDGREIALQLRRDSVADNGGKIAEKGYTALIAEKKDYLFRNEKKAGKKSVLFPGCNFPSFFPETTEYLTKLLKDTADIGVWYDCCGKPVSELGLTAEEKQGVDTLKQRIEKHGIEEMIVLCPNCYHFLKPRLDIPVVSIYDKLRELGLGNPIHEQKANIFVPCPDKASLSLENSLLPFFDGEHENIKGIQCCGLGGCAAGKEPEISASFSACLKERNLPNVYVYCASCAGKLRRSGVENVHHVLVDILGTGEESELSFKSIWNRAKHRFI
;
A
#
# COMPACT_ATOMS: atom_id res chain seq x y z
N MET A 1 18.75 -26.43 -4.49
CA MET A 1 17.88 -25.60 -3.64
C MET A 1 17.35 -24.48 -4.52
N SER A 2 16.03 -24.26 -4.57
CA SER A 2 15.41 -23.17 -5.32
C SER A 2 15.84 -21.79 -4.77
N ASN A 3 15.66 -20.71 -5.54
CA ASN A 3 15.93 -19.38 -5.05
C ASN A 3 15.11 -19.05 -3.79
N ALA A 4 13.84 -19.45 -3.76
CA ALA A 4 12.99 -19.31 -2.58
C ALA A 4 13.53 -20.13 -1.39
N GLY A 5 14.02 -21.35 -1.61
CA GLY A 5 14.60 -22.20 -0.57
C GLY A 5 15.81 -21.59 0.13
N LYS A 6 16.65 -20.84 -0.58
CA LYS A 6 17.79 -20.11 -0.01
C LYS A 6 17.35 -19.02 0.98
N LEU A 7 16.19 -18.39 0.75
CA LEU A 7 15.64 -17.35 1.62
C LEU A 7 15.22 -17.90 3.00
N ALA A 8 14.97 -19.19 3.11
CA ALA A 8 14.52 -19.82 4.36
C ALA A 8 15.51 -20.88 4.91
N GLU A 9 16.73 -20.98 4.38
CA GLU A 9 17.72 -22.01 4.76
C GLU A 9 18.05 -22.06 6.26
N ASN A 10 17.94 -20.92 6.93
CA ASN A 10 18.20 -20.79 8.38
C ASN A 10 16.95 -21.05 9.24
N CYS A 11 15.88 -21.60 8.71
CA CYS A 11 14.66 -21.91 9.45
C CYS A 11 14.94 -22.98 10.52
N ILE A 12 14.42 -22.76 11.72
CA ILE A 12 14.51 -23.69 12.85
C ILE A 12 13.17 -24.36 13.18
N HIS A 13 12.20 -24.26 12.30
CA HIS A 13 10.86 -24.87 12.42
C HIS A 13 10.13 -24.58 13.76
N CYS A 14 10.33 -23.38 14.35
CA CYS A 14 9.74 -23.01 15.65
C CYS A 14 8.21 -22.75 15.59
N GLY A 15 7.62 -22.67 14.41
CA GLY A 15 6.18 -22.50 14.18
C GLY A 15 5.60 -21.12 14.56
N LEU A 16 6.43 -20.13 14.94
CA LEU A 16 5.94 -18.77 15.26
C LEU A 16 5.22 -18.12 14.07
N CYS A 17 5.79 -18.24 12.87
CA CYS A 17 5.18 -17.72 11.66
C CYS A 17 3.82 -18.36 11.35
N THR A 18 3.70 -19.68 11.52
CA THR A 18 2.44 -20.44 11.33
C THR A 18 1.38 -20.00 12.34
N ARG A 19 1.76 -19.78 13.61
CA ARG A 19 0.80 -19.29 14.62
C ARG A 19 0.36 -17.86 14.36
N LYS A 20 1.21 -17.05 13.74
CA LYS A 20 0.95 -15.62 13.50
C LYS A 20 0.17 -15.36 12.21
N CYS A 21 0.34 -16.19 11.19
CA CYS A 21 -0.19 -15.98 9.84
C CYS A 21 -1.33 -16.95 9.54
N ASP A 22 -2.54 -16.45 9.32
CA ASP A 22 -3.72 -17.28 9.05
C ASP A 22 -3.58 -18.09 7.76
N PHE A 23 -2.88 -17.56 6.76
CA PHE A 23 -2.54 -18.29 5.54
C PHE A 23 -1.65 -19.51 5.86
N LEU A 24 -0.52 -19.32 6.53
CA LEU A 24 0.39 -20.41 6.89
C LEU A 24 -0.30 -21.43 7.84
N LYS A 25 -1.14 -20.93 8.74
CA LYS A 25 -1.94 -21.77 9.65
C LYS A 25 -2.94 -22.65 8.90
N LYS A 26 -3.65 -22.09 7.91
CA LYS A 26 -4.62 -22.82 7.08
C LYS A 26 -3.96 -24.02 6.37
N TYR A 27 -2.78 -23.81 5.80
CA TYR A 27 -2.06 -24.84 5.08
C TYR A 27 -1.11 -25.68 5.96
N LYS A 28 -1.02 -25.38 7.26
CA LYS A 28 -0.18 -26.08 8.24
C LYS A 28 1.32 -26.11 7.85
N ILE A 29 1.80 -25.02 7.24
CA ILE A 29 3.18 -24.86 6.80
C ILE A 29 3.88 -23.74 7.58
N ASP A 30 5.19 -23.78 7.63
CA ASP A 30 6.04 -22.67 8.08
C ASP A 30 6.74 -21.98 6.88
N LEU A 31 7.62 -21.03 7.13
CA LEU A 31 8.30 -20.30 6.06
C LEU A 31 9.23 -21.18 5.21
N GLN A 32 9.86 -22.22 5.81
CA GLN A 32 10.68 -23.16 5.07
C GLN A 32 9.81 -24.05 4.16
N SER A 33 8.78 -24.66 4.73
CA SER A 33 7.85 -25.50 3.96
C SER A 33 7.15 -24.71 2.86
N PHE A 34 6.86 -23.40 3.10
CA PHE A 34 6.26 -22.53 2.08
C PHE A 34 7.11 -22.46 0.80
N THR A 35 8.44 -22.55 0.90
CA THR A 35 9.34 -22.53 -0.28
C THR A 35 9.16 -23.73 -1.20
N GLU A 36 8.52 -24.79 -0.72
CA GLU A 36 8.26 -26.05 -1.44
C GLU A 36 6.85 -26.06 -2.08
N HIS A 37 6.05 -25.01 -1.87
CA HIS A 37 4.66 -24.88 -2.32
C HIS A 37 4.46 -23.67 -3.26
N PRO A 38 5.03 -23.69 -4.48
CA PRO A 38 4.90 -22.58 -5.43
C PRO A 38 3.44 -22.29 -5.82
N GLU A 39 2.56 -23.30 -5.80
CA GLU A 39 1.13 -23.16 -6.06
C GLU A 39 0.42 -22.25 -5.05
N LEU A 40 0.98 -22.08 -3.86
CA LEU A 40 0.44 -21.21 -2.81
C LEU A 40 0.98 -19.78 -2.86
N ALA A 41 1.86 -19.44 -3.80
CA ALA A 41 2.50 -18.14 -3.87
C ALA A 41 1.50 -16.98 -3.92
N TYR A 42 0.40 -17.14 -4.68
CA TYR A 42 -0.64 -16.12 -4.83
C TYR A 42 -1.70 -16.10 -3.69
N HIS A 43 -1.60 -17.03 -2.75
CA HIS A 43 -2.43 -17.08 -1.54
C HIS A 43 -1.89 -16.18 -0.41
N CYS A 44 -0.62 -15.76 -0.51
CA CYS A 44 0.02 -14.88 0.47
C CYS A 44 -0.42 -13.41 0.31
N PHE A 45 -0.85 -12.78 1.40
CA PHE A 45 -1.25 -11.36 1.45
C PHE A 45 -0.08 -10.38 1.43
N LEU A 46 1.17 -10.83 1.43
CA LEU A 46 2.38 -10.00 1.44
C LEU A 46 2.41 -8.96 2.58
N CYS A 47 1.84 -9.30 3.73
CA CYS A 47 1.66 -8.38 4.87
C CYS A 47 2.84 -8.34 5.83
N SER A 48 3.83 -9.22 5.69
CA SER A 48 5.05 -9.35 6.48
C SER A 48 4.87 -9.75 7.95
N ASP A 49 3.66 -10.02 8.45
CA ASP A 49 3.44 -10.38 9.86
C ASP A 49 4.23 -11.62 10.30
N CYS A 50 4.39 -12.60 9.40
CA CYS A 50 5.21 -13.79 9.65
C CYS A 50 6.71 -13.47 9.77
N SER A 51 7.19 -12.47 9.02
CA SER A 51 8.57 -12.00 9.05
C SER A 51 8.90 -11.29 10.36
N LEU A 52 7.95 -10.46 10.85
CA LEU A 52 8.11 -9.68 12.09
C LEU A 52 8.26 -10.55 13.35
N VAL A 53 7.72 -11.77 13.35
CA VAL A 53 7.81 -12.70 14.48
C VAL A 53 8.92 -13.75 14.31
N CYS A 54 9.62 -13.74 13.18
CA CYS A 54 10.64 -14.75 12.90
C CYS A 54 11.95 -14.44 13.64
N PRO A 55 12.41 -15.30 14.58
CA PRO A 55 13.66 -15.08 15.31
C PRO A 55 14.90 -15.18 14.41
N ARG A 56 14.75 -15.84 13.26
CA ARG A 56 15.82 -15.96 12.24
C ARG A 56 15.73 -14.88 11.17
N LYS A 57 14.82 -13.89 11.31
CA LYS A 57 14.60 -12.76 10.37
C LYS A 57 14.33 -13.21 8.93
N ILE A 58 13.72 -14.38 8.75
CA ILE A 58 13.30 -14.85 7.43
C ILE A 58 12.16 -13.98 6.92
N ASP A 59 12.30 -13.45 5.71
CA ASP A 59 11.26 -12.62 5.09
C ASP A 59 10.27 -13.48 4.29
N GLY A 60 9.14 -13.80 4.91
CA GLY A 60 8.07 -14.56 4.27
C GLY A 60 7.40 -13.84 3.10
N ARG A 61 7.44 -12.50 3.09
CA ARG A 61 6.98 -11.71 1.95
C ARG A 61 7.90 -11.91 0.74
N GLU A 62 9.22 -11.87 0.96
CA GLU A 62 10.18 -12.08 -0.13
C GLU A 62 10.14 -13.53 -0.65
N ILE A 63 9.92 -14.52 0.21
CA ILE A 63 9.67 -15.92 -0.24
C ILE A 63 8.49 -15.96 -1.21
N ALA A 64 7.35 -15.39 -0.85
CA ALA A 64 6.17 -15.37 -1.71
C ALA A 64 6.43 -14.65 -3.05
N LEU A 65 7.14 -13.52 -3.01
CA LEU A 65 7.51 -12.77 -4.21
C LEU A 65 8.48 -13.56 -5.10
N GLN A 66 9.44 -14.27 -4.51
CA GLN A 66 10.37 -15.09 -5.27
C GLN A 66 9.65 -16.25 -5.95
N LEU A 67 8.75 -16.93 -5.25
CA LEU A 67 7.92 -17.98 -5.84
C LEU A 67 7.06 -17.47 -7.01
N ARG A 68 6.49 -16.26 -6.89
CA ARG A 68 5.75 -15.63 -7.99
C ARG A 68 6.65 -15.31 -9.18
N ARG A 69 7.85 -14.78 -8.95
CA ARG A 69 8.83 -14.47 -10.01
C ARG A 69 9.27 -15.75 -10.73
N ASP A 70 9.57 -16.80 -9.98
CA ASP A 70 9.96 -18.10 -10.54
C ASP A 70 8.80 -18.66 -11.39
N SER A 71 7.56 -18.66 -10.90
CA SER A 71 6.37 -19.10 -11.64
C SER A 71 6.15 -18.30 -12.94
N VAL A 72 6.36 -16.99 -12.91
CA VAL A 72 6.25 -16.13 -14.11
C VAL A 72 7.37 -16.44 -15.09
N ALA A 73 8.60 -16.62 -14.63
CA ALA A 73 9.75 -16.97 -15.48
C ALA A 73 9.55 -18.32 -16.16
N ASP A 74 9.12 -19.34 -15.43
CA ASP A 74 8.84 -20.69 -15.94
C ASP A 74 7.67 -20.70 -16.93
N ASN A 75 6.76 -19.73 -16.86
CA ASN A 75 5.62 -19.59 -17.77
C ASN A 75 5.86 -18.52 -18.88
N GLY A 76 7.09 -18.35 -19.30
CA GLY A 76 7.45 -17.45 -20.42
C GLY A 76 7.14 -15.98 -20.16
N GLY A 77 7.31 -15.51 -18.92
CA GLY A 77 7.08 -14.13 -18.53
C GLY A 77 5.62 -13.75 -18.29
N LYS A 78 4.72 -14.74 -18.17
CA LYS A 78 3.28 -14.52 -17.98
C LYS A 78 2.81 -15.16 -16.68
N ILE A 79 1.78 -14.56 -16.08
CA ILE A 79 1.12 -15.16 -14.92
C ILE A 79 0.26 -16.34 -15.40
N ALA A 80 0.49 -17.52 -14.83
CA ALA A 80 -0.34 -18.70 -15.09
C ALA A 80 -1.70 -18.61 -14.38
N GLU A 81 -1.72 -17.93 -13.22
CA GLU A 81 -2.88 -17.77 -12.36
C GLU A 81 -3.95 -16.86 -12.98
N LYS A 82 -5.23 -17.26 -12.84
CA LYS A 82 -6.37 -16.48 -13.33
C LYS A 82 -6.78 -15.38 -12.35
N GLY A 83 -7.45 -14.34 -12.89
CA GLY A 83 -8.06 -13.27 -12.08
C GLY A 83 -7.27 -11.96 -12.03
N TYR A 84 -6.09 -11.88 -12.65
CA TYR A 84 -5.22 -10.70 -12.60
C TYR A 84 -5.21 -9.83 -13.86
N THR A 85 -5.85 -10.28 -14.95
CA THR A 85 -5.82 -9.62 -16.27
C THR A 85 -6.29 -8.17 -16.21
N ALA A 86 -7.42 -7.88 -15.55
CA ALA A 86 -7.94 -6.53 -15.43
C ALA A 86 -7.03 -5.60 -14.62
N LEU A 87 -6.41 -6.12 -13.55
CA LEU A 87 -5.46 -5.37 -12.74
C LEU A 87 -4.20 -5.03 -13.56
N ILE A 88 -3.67 -6.01 -14.30
CA ILE A 88 -2.49 -5.81 -15.14
C ILE A 88 -2.79 -4.80 -16.23
N ALA A 89 -3.92 -4.93 -16.93
CA ALA A 89 -4.34 -4.01 -17.98
C ALA A 89 -4.49 -2.56 -17.47
N GLU A 90 -4.99 -2.37 -16.25
CA GLU A 90 -5.10 -1.04 -15.64
C GLU A 90 -3.76 -0.48 -15.18
N LYS A 91 -2.87 -1.30 -14.58
CA LYS A 91 -1.73 -0.83 -13.81
C LYS A 91 -0.38 -0.92 -14.51
N LYS A 92 -0.24 -1.76 -15.54
CA LYS A 92 1.02 -1.93 -16.27
C LYS A 92 1.45 -0.65 -16.99
N ASP A 93 0.49 0.01 -17.64
CA ASP A 93 0.64 1.36 -18.19
C ASP A 93 -0.59 2.16 -17.76
N TYR A 94 -0.52 2.75 -16.58
CA TYR A 94 -1.70 3.25 -15.86
C TYR A 94 -2.66 4.03 -16.73
N LEU A 95 -3.87 3.48 -16.93
CA LEU A 95 -4.88 4.01 -17.87
C LEU A 95 -5.34 5.44 -17.57
N PHE A 96 -5.27 5.84 -16.31
CA PHE A 96 -5.77 7.16 -15.85
C PHE A 96 -4.64 8.13 -15.54
N ARG A 97 -3.46 7.92 -16.14
CA ARG A 97 -2.30 8.80 -15.95
C ARG A 97 -2.59 10.19 -16.50
N ASN A 98 -2.11 11.20 -15.74
CA ASN A 98 -2.09 12.59 -16.17
C ASN A 98 -0.87 13.30 -15.59
N GLU A 99 0.03 13.74 -16.47
CA GLU A 99 1.27 14.45 -16.12
C GLU A 99 1.28 15.92 -16.60
N LYS A 100 0.14 16.45 -17.08
CA LYS A 100 0.07 17.81 -17.64
C LYS A 100 0.48 18.92 -16.67
N LYS A 101 0.31 18.68 -15.38
CA LYS A 101 0.61 19.63 -14.29
C LYS A 101 1.85 19.20 -13.48
N ALA A 102 2.68 18.29 -14.01
CA ALA A 102 3.87 17.76 -13.33
C ALA A 102 5.12 18.63 -13.48
N GLY A 103 5.14 19.61 -14.41
CA GLY A 103 6.32 20.42 -14.72
C GLY A 103 6.73 21.41 -13.64
N LYS A 104 7.01 20.93 -12.43
CA LYS A 104 7.49 21.67 -11.26
C LYS A 104 8.61 20.89 -10.57
N LYS A 105 9.49 21.57 -9.83
CA LYS A 105 10.57 20.92 -9.09
C LYS A 105 10.07 19.89 -8.08
N SER A 106 8.99 20.23 -7.34
CA SER A 106 8.29 19.32 -6.44
C SER A 106 6.95 18.94 -7.01
N VAL A 107 6.60 17.66 -6.94
CA VAL A 107 5.34 17.14 -7.46
C VAL A 107 4.60 16.28 -6.45
N LEU A 108 3.31 16.53 -6.29
CA LEU A 108 2.40 15.63 -5.57
C LEU A 108 2.10 14.41 -6.45
N PHE A 109 2.35 13.21 -5.92
CA PHE A 109 2.01 11.93 -6.51
C PHE A 109 0.93 11.24 -5.65
N PRO A 110 -0.36 11.46 -5.91
CA PRO A 110 -1.45 10.93 -5.07
C PRO A 110 -1.56 9.41 -5.14
N GLY A 111 -0.93 8.80 -6.15
CA GLY A 111 -1.11 7.40 -6.47
C GLY A 111 -2.47 7.13 -7.13
N CYS A 112 -2.86 5.84 -7.19
CA CYS A 112 -4.07 5.45 -7.91
C CYS A 112 -5.32 5.32 -7.02
N ASN A 113 -5.16 5.04 -5.72
CA ASN A 113 -6.29 4.74 -4.84
C ASN A 113 -6.77 5.93 -3.99
N PHE A 114 -5.89 6.86 -3.64
CA PHE A 114 -6.34 8.02 -2.86
C PHE A 114 -7.35 8.87 -3.66
N PRO A 115 -7.08 9.27 -4.92
CA PRO A 115 -8.06 9.97 -5.74
C PRO A 115 -9.35 9.18 -6.02
N SER A 116 -9.27 7.86 -5.92
CA SER A 116 -10.41 6.96 -6.10
C SER A 116 -11.40 7.05 -4.94
N PHE A 117 -10.88 7.03 -3.71
CA PHE A 117 -11.68 6.97 -2.49
C PHE A 117 -11.96 8.35 -1.87
N PHE A 118 -11.08 9.34 -2.12
CA PHE A 118 -11.12 10.69 -1.55
C PHE A 118 -10.87 11.75 -2.63
N PRO A 119 -11.77 11.88 -3.63
CA PRO A 119 -11.59 12.81 -4.74
C PRO A 119 -11.61 14.29 -4.32
N GLU A 120 -12.47 14.68 -3.37
CA GLU A 120 -12.60 16.06 -2.90
C GLU A 120 -11.36 16.48 -2.11
N THR A 121 -10.89 15.62 -1.22
CA THR A 121 -9.63 15.84 -0.47
C THR A 121 -8.43 15.90 -1.42
N THR A 122 -8.42 15.09 -2.49
CA THR A 122 -7.36 15.15 -3.50
C THR A 122 -7.36 16.49 -4.23
N GLU A 123 -8.51 17.00 -4.65
CA GLU A 123 -8.65 18.29 -5.34
C GLU A 123 -8.26 19.44 -4.41
N TYR A 124 -8.74 19.43 -3.16
CA TYR A 124 -8.39 20.41 -2.14
C TYR A 124 -6.88 20.46 -1.90
N LEU A 125 -6.25 19.30 -1.64
CA LEU A 125 -4.82 19.19 -1.38
C LEU A 125 -3.99 19.68 -2.58
N THR A 126 -4.37 19.27 -3.79
CA THR A 126 -3.69 19.69 -5.03
C THR A 126 -3.70 21.20 -5.18
N LYS A 127 -4.84 21.84 -4.92
CA LYS A 127 -4.97 23.30 -4.95
C LYS A 127 -4.15 23.95 -3.84
N LEU A 128 -4.27 23.48 -2.61
CA LEU A 128 -3.54 23.99 -1.45
C LEU A 128 -2.02 24.03 -1.71
N LEU A 129 -1.45 22.89 -2.14
CA LEU A 129 -0.01 22.78 -2.38
C LEU A 129 0.47 23.62 -3.56
N LYS A 130 -0.36 23.75 -4.61
CA LYS A 130 -0.07 24.64 -5.73
C LYS A 130 -0.03 26.10 -5.30
N ASP A 131 -1.05 26.54 -4.56
CA ASP A 131 -1.22 27.94 -4.18
C ASP A 131 -0.18 28.38 -3.11
N THR A 132 0.22 27.45 -2.23
CA THR A 132 1.14 27.75 -1.11
C THR A 132 2.61 27.62 -1.50
N ALA A 133 2.97 26.62 -2.30
CA ALA A 133 4.38 26.26 -2.56
C ALA A 133 4.70 25.94 -4.03
N ASP A 134 3.81 26.28 -4.97
CA ASP A 134 3.94 26.02 -6.41
C ASP A 134 4.27 24.54 -6.75
N ILE A 135 3.73 23.61 -5.95
CA ILE A 135 3.90 22.17 -6.15
C ILE A 135 2.95 21.70 -7.26
N GLY A 136 3.52 20.97 -8.23
CA GLY A 136 2.75 20.35 -9.30
C GLY A 136 2.00 19.09 -8.87
N VAL A 137 1.23 18.48 -9.77
CA VAL A 137 0.57 17.18 -9.52
C VAL A 137 0.77 16.22 -10.68
N TRP A 138 1.07 14.96 -10.34
CA TRP A 138 1.21 13.87 -11.29
C TRP A 138 0.36 12.68 -10.85
N TYR A 139 -0.74 12.44 -11.57
CA TYR A 139 -1.62 11.28 -11.35
C TYR A 139 -1.05 10.07 -12.09
N ASP A 140 -0.54 9.10 -11.35
CA ASP A 140 -0.02 7.84 -11.91
C ASP A 140 -0.10 6.72 -10.88
N CYS A 141 0.28 5.50 -11.29
CA CYS A 141 0.45 4.36 -10.43
C CYS A 141 1.95 4.09 -10.19
N CYS A 142 2.32 3.78 -8.97
CA CYS A 142 3.71 3.43 -8.64
C CYS A 142 4.19 2.10 -9.25
N GLY A 143 3.30 1.27 -9.81
CA GLY A 143 3.65 -0.04 -10.38
C GLY A 143 3.73 -1.20 -9.37
N LYS A 144 3.71 -0.94 -8.07
CA LYS A 144 3.80 -1.99 -7.03
C LYS A 144 2.84 -3.16 -7.22
N PRO A 145 1.54 -2.99 -7.59
CA PRO A 145 0.64 -4.13 -7.79
C PRO A 145 1.10 -5.08 -8.90
N VAL A 146 1.73 -4.58 -9.95
CA VAL A 146 2.29 -5.39 -11.05
C VAL A 146 3.55 -6.12 -10.59
N SER A 147 4.44 -5.40 -9.90
CA SER A 147 5.65 -5.98 -9.27
C SER A 147 5.30 -7.14 -8.32
N GLU A 148 4.30 -6.95 -7.46
CA GLU A 148 3.87 -7.97 -6.49
C GLU A 148 3.24 -9.22 -7.15
N LEU A 149 2.88 -9.17 -8.42
CA LEU A 149 2.45 -10.34 -9.18
C LEU A 149 3.64 -11.16 -9.74
N GLY A 150 4.88 -10.72 -9.55
CA GLY A 150 6.08 -11.40 -10.04
C GLY A 150 6.50 -10.98 -11.45
N LEU A 151 5.86 -9.96 -12.04
CA LEU A 151 6.13 -9.43 -13.38
C LEU A 151 7.35 -8.50 -13.35
N THR A 152 8.55 -9.07 -13.26
CA THR A 152 9.81 -8.33 -13.10
C THR A 152 10.18 -7.47 -14.29
N ALA A 153 9.88 -7.91 -15.50
CA ALA A 153 10.13 -7.13 -16.72
C ALA A 153 9.26 -5.87 -16.76
N GLU A 154 7.98 -6.02 -16.41
CA GLU A 154 7.01 -4.92 -16.31
C GLU A 154 7.34 -3.98 -15.16
N GLU A 155 7.80 -4.50 -14.01
CA GLU A 155 8.29 -3.67 -12.90
C GLU A 155 9.42 -2.78 -13.36
N LYS A 156 10.46 -3.38 -13.97
CA LYS A 156 11.62 -2.65 -14.47
C LYS A 156 11.20 -1.59 -15.47
N GLN A 157 10.43 -1.97 -16.49
CA GLN A 157 9.95 -1.04 -17.51
C GLN A 157 9.15 0.13 -16.89
N GLY A 158 8.27 -0.16 -15.91
CA GLY A 158 7.49 0.86 -15.23
C GLY A 158 8.35 1.86 -14.46
N VAL A 159 9.34 1.37 -13.70
CA VAL A 159 10.28 2.21 -12.95
C VAL A 159 11.16 3.05 -13.89
N ASP A 160 11.70 2.45 -14.95
CA ASP A 160 12.51 3.17 -15.96
C ASP A 160 11.69 4.27 -16.64
N THR A 161 10.41 4.00 -16.93
CA THR A 161 9.48 5.00 -17.50
C THR A 161 9.21 6.14 -16.51
N LEU A 162 9.04 5.85 -15.22
CA LEU A 162 8.89 6.89 -14.19
C LEU A 162 10.14 7.77 -14.11
N LYS A 163 11.35 7.19 -14.11
CA LYS A 163 12.63 7.93 -14.10
C LYS A 163 12.75 8.85 -15.32
N GLN A 164 12.48 8.36 -16.52
CA GLN A 164 12.50 9.17 -17.75
C GLN A 164 11.53 10.37 -17.69
N ARG A 165 10.34 10.18 -17.09
CA ARG A 165 9.37 11.27 -16.91
C ARG A 165 9.79 12.28 -15.86
N ILE A 166 10.39 11.81 -14.75
CA ILE A 166 11.01 12.68 -13.73
C ILE A 166 12.02 13.60 -14.38
N GLU A 167 12.94 13.04 -15.16
CA GLU A 167 13.96 13.79 -15.90
C GLU A 167 13.32 14.76 -16.92
N LYS A 168 12.39 14.27 -17.75
CA LYS A 168 11.67 15.07 -18.76
C LYS A 168 10.99 16.31 -18.17
N HIS A 169 10.39 16.17 -16.98
CA HIS A 169 9.66 17.25 -16.31
C HIS A 169 10.53 18.07 -15.35
N GLY A 170 11.81 17.72 -15.16
CA GLY A 170 12.72 18.41 -14.24
C GLY A 170 12.29 18.29 -12.78
N ILE A 171 11.71 17.14 -12.39
CA ILE A 171 11.24 16.91 -11.04
C ILE A 171 12.42 16.59 -10.12
N GLU A 172 12.57 17.36 -9.04
CA GLU A 172 13.63 17.22 -8.04
C GLU A 172 13.12 16.52 -6.76
N GLU A 173 11.80 16.50 -6.51
CA GLU A 173 11.19 15.88 -5.33
C GLU A 173 9.82 15.30 -5.66
N MET A 174 9.50 14.12 -5.13
CA MET A 174 8.19 13.47 -5.25
C MET A 174 7.54 13.32 -3.88
N ILE A 175 6.37 13.96 -3.70
CA ILE A 175 5.57 13.92 -2.47
C ILE A 175 4.48 12.85 -2.64
N VAL A 176 4.44 11.85 -1.77
CA VAL A 176 3.52 10.71 -1.88
C VAL A 176 2.55 10.62 -0.71
N LEU A 177 1.30 10.20 -1.00
CA LEU A 177 0.24 10.03 -0.01
C LEU A 177 0.14 8.59 0.48
N CYS A 178 0.46 7.64 -0.39
CA CYS A 178 0.19 6.23 -0.16
C CYS A 178 1.41 5.50 0.41
N PRO A 179 1.27 4.74 1.52
CA PRO A 179 2.36 3.95 2.08
C PRO A 179 2.95 2.95 1.07
N ASN A 180 2.11 2.38 0.20
CA ASN A 180 2.58 1.49 -0.85
C ASN A 180 3.48 2.21 -1.87
N CYS A 181 3.10 3.44 -2.27
CA CYS A 181 3.93 4.25 -3.18
C CYS A 181 5.24 4.65 -2.49
N TYR A 182 5.19 5.09 -1.25
CA TYR A 182 6.36 5.52 -0.49
C TYR A 182 7.42 4.41 -0.41
N HIS A 183 7.05 3.26 0.17
CA HIS A 183 7.99 2.14 0.36
C HIS A 183 8.43 1.47 -0.94
N PHE A 184 7.63 1.57 -2.00
CA PHE A 184 7.99 1.03 -3.31
C PHE A 184 8.91 1.95 -4.10
N LEU A 185 8.61 3.25 -4.14
CA LEU A 185 9.35 4.21 -4.97
C LEU A 185 10.65 4.71 -4.31
N LYS A 186 10.65 4.91 -3.00
CA LYS A 186 11.79 5.47 -2.27
C LYS A 186 13.13 4.75 -2.54
N PRO A 187 13.21 3.40 -2.56
CA PRO A 187 14.47 2.70 -2.89
C PRO A 187 14.74 2.58 -4.40
N ARG A 188 13.86 3.08 -5.27
CA ARG A 188 13.93 2.89 -6.74
C ARG A 188 14.15 4.16 -7.52
N LEU A 189 13.85 5.30 -6.96
CA LEU A 189 14.01 6.60 -7.60
C LEU A 189 15.28 7.30 -7.09
N ASP A 190 15.90 8.07 -7.96
CA ASP A 190 17.15 8.78 -7.69
C ASP A 190 16.90 10.21 -7.15
N ILE A 191 15.64 10.56 -6.91
CA ILE A 191 15.20 11.81 -6.27
C ILE A 191 14.58 11.53 -4.90
N PRO A 192 14.54 12.50 -3.99
CA PRO A 192 13.81 12.38 -2.73
C PRO A 192 12.34 11.99 -2.93
N VAL A 193 11.92 10.92 -2.26
CA VAL A 193 10.51 10.54 -2.12
C VAL A 193 10.12 10.82 -0.67
N VAL A 194 9.30 11.83 -0.47
CA VAL A 194 8.89 12.34 0.85
C VAL A 194 7.42 12.03 1.14
N SER A 195 7.05 11.92 2.40
CA SER A 195 5.66 11.74 2.79
C SER A 195 4.90 13.07 2.70
N ILE A 196 3.59 13.00 2.39
CA ILE A 196 2.73 14.18 2.47
C ILE A 196 2.70 14.77 3.88
N TYR A 197 2.80 13.94 4.92
CA TYR A 197 2.79 14.39 6.31
C TYR A 197 4.02 15.24 6.65
N ASP A 198 5.22 14.82 6.22
CA ASP A 198 6.44 15.61 6.40
C ASP A 198 6.36 16.92 5.60
N LYS A 199 5.84 16.87 4.36
CA LYS A 199 5.68 18.08 3.54
C LYS A 199 4.68 19.07 4.13
N LEU A 200 3.55 18.61 4.65
CA LEU A 200 2.59 19.48 5.32
C LEU A 200 3.21 20.17 6.54
N ARG A 201 3.97 19.42 7.35
CA ARG A 201 4.69 20.01 8.51
C ARG A 201 5.76 21.01 8.08
N GLU A 202 6.54 20.71 7.06
CA GLU A 202 7.54 21.62 6.48
C GLU A 202 6.91 22.96 6.05
N LEU A 203 5.72 22.91 5.46
CA LEU A 203 4.98 24.08 4.99
C LEU A 203 4.13 24.75 6.08
N GLY A 204 4.09 24.23 7.29
CA GLY A 204 3.22 24.73 8.36
C GLY A 204 1.73 24.56 8.06
N LEU A 205 1.37 23.53 7.31
CA LEU A 205 0.01 23.23 6.87
C LEU A 205 -0.59 22.03 7.64
N GLY A 206 -1.92 22.00 7.68
CA GLY A 206 -2.69 20.95 8.34
C GLY A 206 -3.11 21.33 9.76
N ASN A 207 -4.20 20.70 10.19
CA ASN A 207 -4.78 20.90 11.52
C ASN A 207 -4.37 19.76 12.46
N PRO A 208 -4.28 20.00 13.77
CA PRO A 208 -4.16 18.92 14.74
C PRO A 208 -5.43 18.07 14.77
N ILE A 209 -5.25 16.78 15.03
CA ILE A 209 -6.35 15.85 15.28
C ILE A 209 -6.56 15.78 16.79
N HIS A 210 -7.69 16.36 17.24
CA HIS A 210 -8.08 16.41 18.65
C HIS A 210 -8.78 15.10 19.04
N GLU A 211 -8.00 14.10 19.44
CA GLU A 211 -8.51 12.82 19.87
C GLU A 211 -7.83 12.40 21.18
N GLN A 212 -8.61 12.04 22.21
CA GLN A 212 -8.02 11.62 23.48
C GLN A 212 -7.15 10.39 23.33
N LYS A 213 -7.63 9.41 22.55
CA LYS A 213 -6.89 8.19 22.25
C LYS A 213 -7.20 7.71 20.83
N ALA A 214 -6.20 7.77 19.96
CA ALA A 214 -6.30 7.30 18.59
C ALA A 214 -5.87 5.83 18.44
N ASN A 215 -6.72 4.99 17.83
CA ASN A 215 -6.40 3.62 17.48
C ASN A 215 -5.88 3.57 16.03
N ILE A 216 -4.59 3.35 15.83
CA ILE A 216 -3.95 3.41 14.52
C ILE A 216 -3.84 2.02 13.90
N PHE A 217 -4.41 1.86 12.71
CA PHE A 217 -4.25 0.66 11.89
C PHE A 217 -3.05 0.84 10.95
N VAL A 218 -1.92 0.22 11.30
CA VAL A 218 -0.68 0.30 10.53
C VAL A 218 -0.79 -0.51 9.23
N PRO A 219 -0.66 0.10 8.04
CA PRO A 219 -0.70 -0.62 6.77
C PRO A 219 0.54 -1.48 6.56
N CYS A 220 0.35 -2.61 5.85
CA CYS A 220 1.38 -3.63 5.67
C CYS A 220 2.77 -3.13 5.26
N PRO A 221 2.94 -2.19 4.31
CA PRO A 221 4.28 -1.76 3.90
C PRO A 221 5.02 -0.94 4.96
N ASP A 222 4.33 -0.38 5.94
CA ASP A 222 4.94 0.47 6.97
C ASP A 222 5.20 -0.25 8.30
N LYS A 223 4.71 -1.48 8.48
CA LYS A 223 4.81 -2.24 9.73
C LYS A 223 6.23 -2.46 10.26
N ALA A 224 7.20 -2.60 9.37
CA ALA A 224 8.58 -2.88 9.78
C ALA A 224 9.34 -1.63 10.22
N SER A 225 9.03 -0.46 9.62
CA SER A 225 9.78 0.77 9.85
C SER A 225 9.00 1.82 10.62
N LEU A 226 7.66 1.81 10.54
CA LEU A 226 6.75 2.83 11.07
C LEU A 226 7.11 4.26 10.59
N SER A 227 7.79 4.37 9.45
CA SER A 227 8.35 5.65 9.00
C SER A 227 7.27 6.67 8.65
N LEU A 228 6.18 6.25 8.01
CA LEU A 228 5.05 7.12 7.72
C LEU A 228 4.19 7.38 8.95
N GLU A 229 4.05 6.38 9.82
CA GLU A 229 3.41 6.58 11.12
C GLU A 229 4.13 7.66 11.93
N ASN A 230 5.45 7.57 12.05
CA ASN A 230 6.24 8.59 12.75
C ASN A 230 6.11 9.99 12.13
N SER A 231 5.90 10.07 10.80
CA SER A 231 5.66 11.35 10.12
C SER A 231 4.30 11.96 10.44
N LEU A 232 3.27 11.14 10.65
CA LEU A 232 1.90 11.60 10.92
C LEU A 232 1.58 11.82 12.40
N LEU A 233 2.27 11.12 13.32
CA LEU A 233 2.01 11.24 14.76
C LEU A 233 2.05 12.67 15.31
N PRO A 234 2.92 13.59 14.82
CA PRO A 234 2.92 14.98 15.28
C PRO A 234 1.62 15.77 15.00
N PHE A 235 0.70 15.23 14.22
CA PHE A 235 -0.63 15.83 14.03
C PHE A 235 -1.65 15.37 15.08
N PHE A 236 -1.35 14.39 15.91
CA PHE A 236 -2.21 13.99 17.03
C PHE A 236 -1.78 14.72 18.31
N ASP A 237 -2.71 15.29 19.03
CA ASP A 237 -2.47 15.98 20.30
C ASP A 237 -2.77 15.12 21.54
N GLY A 238 -3.35 13.93 21.35
CA GLY A 238 -3.64 12.96 22.41
C GLY A 238 -2.79 11.69 22.35
N GLU A 239 -3.19 10.70 23.13
CA GLU A 239 -2.56 9.39 23.14
C GLU A 239 -2.87 8.62 21.83
N HIS A 240 -1.98 7.75 21.45
CA HIS A 240 -2.19 6.83 20.31
C HIS A 240 -1.69 5.43 20.63
N GLU A 241 -2.33 4.44 20.02
CA GLU A 241 -1.88 3.06 20.08
C GLU A 241 -2.09 2.34 18.75
N ASN A 242 -1.16 1.45 18.40
CA ASN A 242 -1.30 0.62 17.23
C ASN A 242 -2.25 -0.55 17.49
N ILE A 243 -3.22 -0.74 16.60
CA ILE A 243 -4.16 -1.87 16.67
C ILE A 243 -3.38 -3.17 16.46
N LYS A 244 -3.26 -3.96 17.51
CA LYS A 244 -2.53 -5.24 17.51
C LYS A 244 -3.46 -6.40 17.15
N GLY A 245 -2.90 -7.51 16.66
CA GLY A 245 -3.62 -8.75 16.43
C GLY A 245 -4.49 -8.78 15.17
N ILE A 246 -4.47 -7.72 14.35
CA ILE A 246 -5.07 -7.72 13.01
C ILE A 246 -3.95 -7.84 11.98
N GLN A 247 -3.92 -8.96 11.26
CA GLN A 247 -2.83 -9.27 10.36
C GLN A 247 -2.77 -8.33 9.15
N CYS A 248 -3.91 -7.95 8.55
CA CYS A 248 -3.97 -7.21 7.28
C CYS A 248 -5.36 -6.59 7.10
N CYS A 249 -5.52 -5.64 6.18
CA CYS A 249 -6.84 -5.22 5.71
C CYS A 249 -7.49 -6.23 4.74
N GLY A 250 -6.74 -7.24 4.27
CA GLY A 250 -7.22 -8.27 3.38
C GLY A 250 -7.08 -7.98 1.87
N LEU A 251 -6.45 -6.86 1.46
CA LEU A 251 -6.23 -6.54 0.04
C LEU A 251 -4.79 -6.82 -0.44
N GLY A 252 -3.85 -7.04 0.48
CA GLY A 252 -2.44 -7.22 0.14
C GLY A 252 -2.20 -8.40 -0.80
N GLY A 253 -1.14 -8.32 -1.61
CA GLY A 253 -0.71 -9.37 -2.51
C GLY A 253 -1.73 -9.84 -3.55
N CYS A 254 -2.85 -9.13 -3.71
CA CYS A 254 -3.98 -9.55 -4.56
C CYS A 254 -4.52 -10.96 -4.20
N ALA A 255 -4.33 -11.39 -2.95
CA ALA A 255 -4.68 -12.73 -2.46
C ALA A 255 -6.16 -12.89 -2.12
N ALA A 256 -6.93 -11.81 -2.00
CA ALA A 256 -8.35 -11.86 -1.60
C ALA A 256 -9.22 -12.77 -2.48
N GLY A 257 -8.91 -12.88 -3.78
CA GLY A 257 -9.61 -13.78 -4.70
C GLY A 257 -9.27 -15.25 -4.49
N LYS A 258 -8.10 -15.55 -3.93
CA LYS A 258 -7.65 -16.91 -3.60
C LYS A 258 -8.05 -17.32 -2.17
N GLU A 259 -8.08 -16.35 -1.27
CA GLU A 259 -8.36 -16.52 0.16
C GLU A 259 -9.46 -15.57 0.63
N PRO A 260 -10.70 -15.69 0.10
CA PRO A 260 -11.79 -14.76 0.44
C PRO A 260 -12.18 -14.84 1.92
N GLU A 261 -12.18 -16.03 2.52
CA GLU A 261 -12.52 -16.23 3.93
C GLU A 261 -11.48 -15.58 4.85
N ILE A 262 -10.18 -15.77 4.58
CA ILE A 262 -9.10 -15.14 5.35
C ILE A 262 -9.14 -13.63 5.18
N SER A 263 -9.38 -13.14 3.95
CA SER A 263 -9.55 -11.70 3.69
C SER A 263 -10.72 -11.10 4.49
N ALA A 264 -11.82 -11.81 4.59
CA ALA A 264 -13.00 -11.38 5.34
C ALA A 264 -12.77 -11.43 6.86
N SER A 265 -12.09 -12.46 7.37
CA SER A 265 -11.84 -12.61 8.81
C SER A 265 -11.05 -11.45 9.42
N PHE A 266 -10.10 -10.86 8.69
CA PHE A 266 -9.33 -9.71 9.17
C PHE A 266 -10.21 -8.50 9.49
N SER A 267 -11.13 -8.18 8.58
CA SER A 267 -12.07 -7.08 8.79
C SER A 267 -13.13 -7.42 9.83
N ALA A 268 -13.61 -8.67 9.88
CA ALA A 268 -14.58 -9.13 10.89
C ALA A 268 -13.98 -9.01 12.30
N CYS A 269 -12.76 -9.47 12.50
CA CYS A 269 -12.05 -9.37 13.77
C CYS A 269 -11.90 -7.90 14.24
N LEU A 270 -11.65 -6.95 13.31
CA LEU A 270 -11.59 -5.53 13.66
C LEU A 270 -12.98 -4.97 13.99
N LYS A 271 -14.00 -5.36 13.22
CA LYS A 271 -15.40 -4.95 13.46
C LYS A 271 -15.91 -5.40 14.83
N GLU A 272 -15.62 -6.65 15.21
CA GLU A 272 -16.02 -7.22 16.51
C GLU A 272 -15.45 -6.46 17.71
N ARG A 273 -14.28 -5.79 17.54
CA ARG A 273 -13.68 -4.97 18.60
C ARG A 273 -14.44 -3.69 18.88
N ASN A 274 -15.28 -3.23 17.96
CA ASN A 274 -16.10 -2.03 18.06
C ASN A 274 -15.34 -0.83 18.66
N LEU A 275 -14.16 -0.53 18.07
CA LEU A 275 -13.31 0.55 18.56
C LEU A 275 -13.99 1.92 18.33
N PRO A 276 -13.81 2.90 19.24
CA PRO A 276 -14.44 4.22 19.14
C PRO A 276 -13.96 4.99 17.90
N ASN A 277 -12.73 4.72 17.48
CA ASN A 277 -12.14 5.25 16.25
C ASN A 277 -11.12 4.26 15.67
N VAL A 278 -10.90 4.32 14.35
CA VAL A 278 -9.89 3.53 13.64
C VAL A 278 -9.20 4.45 12.63
N TYR A 279 -8.04 4.96 12.98
CA TYR A 279 -7.26 5.81 12.10
C TYR A 279 -6.44 4.99 11.10
N VAL A 280 -6.59 5.30 9.83
CA VAL A 280 -5.85 4.68 8.72
C VAL A 280 -5.14 5.74 7.88
N TYR A 281 -3.98 5.44 7.33
CA TYR A 281 -3.25 6.31 6.40
C TYR A 281 -2.97 5.66 5.04
N CYS A 282 -3.77 4.65 4.71
CA CYS A 282 -3.80 4.01 3.41
C CYS A 282 -5.24 3.98 2.88
N ALA A 283 -5.50 4.67 1.77
CA ALA A 283 -6.84 4.75 1.18
C ALA A 283 -7.44 3.38 0.82
N SER A 284 -6.59 2.41 0.42
CA SER A 284 -7.06 1.03 0.18
C SER A 284 -7.52 0.35 1.46
N CYS A 285 -6.85 0.58 2.59
CA CYS A 285 -7.28 0.06 3.89
C CYS A 285 -8.59 0.72 4.32
N ALA A 286 -8.73 2.06 4.20
CA ALA A 286 -9.97 2.77 4.49
C ALA A 286 -11.15 2.17 3.72
N GLY A 287 -11.03 2.11 2.40
CA GLY A 287 -12.09 1.58 1.53
C GLY A 287 -12.44 0.12 1.82
N LYS A 288 -11.45 -0.74 2.11
CA LYS A 288 -11.71 -2.16 2.43
C LYS A 288 -12.41 -2.31 3.77
N LEU A 289 -11.93 -1.65 4.83
CA LEU A 289 -12.50 -1.76 6.16
C LEU A 289 -13.93 -1.22 6.20
N ARG A 290 -14.17 -0.05 5.58
CA ARG A 290 -15.51 0.54 5.46
C ARG A 290 -16.46 -0.38 4.68
N ARG A 291 -16.06 -0.93 3.53
CA ARG A 291 -16.89 -1.90 2.77
C ARG A 291 -17.19 -3.17 3.55
N SER A 292 -16.35 -3.54 4.48
CA SER A 292 -16.57 -4.71 5.36
C SER A 292 -17.42 -4.39 6.59
N GLY A 293 -17.92 -3.15 6.71
CA GLY A 293 -18.77 -2.71 7.80
C GLY A 293 -18.03 -2.41 9.11
N VAL A 294 -16.74 -2.08 9.04
CA VAL A 294 -16.03 -1.47 10.17
C VAL A 294 -16.46 -0.01 10.25
N GLU A 295 -16.99 0.38 11.40
CA GLU A 295 -17.43 1.73 11.68
C GLU A 295 -16.27 2.62 12.16
N ASN A 296 -16.49 3.93 12.20
CA ASN A 296 -15.55 4.93 12.74
C ASN A 296 -14.14 4.84 12.12
N VAL A 297 -14.05 4.53 10.83
CA VAL A 297 -12.78 4.51 10.08
C VAL A 297 -12.51 5.91 9.53
N HIS A 298 -11.43 6.52 10.02
CA HIS A 298 -10.95 7.85 9.65
C HIS A 298 -9.68 7.75 8.81
N HIS A 299 -9.58 8.51 7.73
CA HIS A 299 -8.32 8.63 7.01
C HIS A 299 -7.56 9.85 7.53
N VAL A 300 -6.40 9.63 8.15
CA VAL A 300 -5.59 10.66 8.82
C VAL A 300 -5.43 11.94 7.99
N LEU A 301 -5.16 11.82 6.68
CA LEU A 301 -4.98 12.99 5.81
C LEU A 301 -6.27 13.80 5.62
N VAL A 302 -7.44 13.15 5.63
CA VAL A 302 -8.75 13.83 5.55
C VAL A 302 -8.96 14.69 6.78
N ASP A 303 -8.64 14.15 7.95
CA ASP A 303 -8.83 14.86 9.23
C ASP A 303 -7.80 16.00 9.38
N ILE A 304 -6.54 15.76 9.02
CA ILE A 304 -5.50 16.82 8.98
C ILE A 304 -5.92 17.99 8.09
N LEU A 305 -6.53 17.73 6.95
CA LEU A 305 -6.97 18.75 6.02
C LEU A 305 -8.34 19.33 6.34
N GLY A 306 -9.08 18.74 7.28
CA GLY A 306 -10.40 19.19 7.71
C GLY A 306 -11.47 19.09 6.62
N THR A 307 -11.30 18.21 5.63
CA THR A 307 -12.25 18.08 4.52
C THR A 307 -13.50 17.29 4.89
N GLY A 308 -13.42 16.43 5.92
CA GLY A 308 -14.55 15.64 6.40
C GLY A 308 -15.08 14.61 5.39
N GLU A 309 -14.31 14.33 4.32
CA GLU A 309 -14.73 13.45 3.24
C GLU A 309 -14.75 11.98 3.70
N GLU A 310 -15.86 11.31 3.49
CA GLU A 310 -15.94 9.87 3.67
C GLU A 310 -15.43 9.11 2.44
N SER A 311 -14.87 7.90 2.67
CA SER A 311 -14.38 7.10 1.55
C SER A 311 -15.50 6.68 0.59
N GLU A 312 -15.33 6.97 -0.70
CA GLU A 312 -16.27 6.54 -1.76
C GLU A 312 -16.25 5.02 -1.92
N LEU A 313 -17.33 4.36 -1.59
CA LEU A 313 -17.43 2.89 -1.57
C LEU A 313 -18.12 2.31 -2.81
N SER A 314 -18.79 3.14 -3.59
CA SER A 314 -19.55 2.73 -4.77
C SER A 314 -18.66 2.60 -6.02
N PHE A 315 -19.27 2.23 -7.14
CA PHE A 315 -18.60 2.19 -8.45
C PHE A 315 -18.11 3.57 -8.92
N LYS A 316 -18.56 4.67 -8.31
CA LYS A 316 -18.04 6.03 -8.56
C LYS A 316 -16.54 6.12 -8.29
N SER A 317 -16.00 5.30 -7.40
CA SER A 317 -14.57 5.22 -7.14
C SER A 317 -13.71 4.96 -8.39
N ILE A 318 -14.24 4.27 -9.41
CA ILE A 318 -13.57 4.07 -10.69
C ILE A 318 -13.61 5.37 -11.50
N TRP A 319 -14.77 6.05 -11.54
CA TRP A 319 -14.94 7.33 -12.24
C TRP A 319 -14.10 8.43 -11.63
N ASN A 320 -13.94 8.45 -10.31
CA ASN A 320 -13.08 9.41 -9.62
C ASN A 320 -11.63 9.33 -10.11
N ARG A 321 -11.12 8.14 -10.38
CA ARG A 321 -9.80 7.97 -11.00
C ARG A 321 -9.79 8.43 -12.46
N ALA A 322 -10.84 8.09 -13.22
CA ALA A 322 -10.90 8.37 -14.64
C ALA A 322 -10.98 9.88 -14.94
N LYS A 323 -11.71 10.66 -14.13
CA LYS A 323 -11.83 12.10 -14.34
C LYS A 323 -10.48 12.83 -14.30
N HIS A 324 -9.53 12.37 -13.49
CA HIS A 324 -8.20 12.99 -13.40
C HIS A 324 -7.40 12.88 -14.70
N ARG A 325 -7.74 11.97 -15.62
CA ARG A 325 -7.12 11.88 -16.94
C ARG A 325 -7.41 13.11 -17.81
N PHE A 326 -8.54 13.79 -17.58
CA PHE A 326 -9.06 14.84 -18.46
C PHE A 326 -8.90 16.25 -17.87
N ILE A 327 -8.52 16.39 -16.62
CA ILE A 327 -8.27 17.65 -15.91
C ILE A 327 -6.79 18.05 -16.04
#